data_f6fe62aa8ce6b2756c6e3aae1b7b3c87
#
_entry.id   f6fe62aa8ce6b2756c6e3aae1b7b3c87
#
_cell.length_a   1.000
_cell.length_b   1.000
_cell.length_c   1.000
_cell.angle_alpha   90.00
_cell.angle_beta   90.00
_cell.angle_gamma   90.00
#
_symmetry.space_group_name_H-M   'P 1'
#
loop_
_entity.id
_entity.type
_entity.pdbx_description
1 polymer ?
#
loop_
_entity_poly.entity_id
_entity_poly.type
_entity_poly.pdbx_seq_one_letter_code
_entity_poly.pdbx_strand_id
1 'polypeptide(L)'
;MGLIQAAPGRVVSAVLLQPIGLDNNRPAFYQMFDGWADELRATSHPAVADEDWSRFRSNMYDGDFLFNVDRDFVRACETPLLVLAGNDLYHPPSTSREVAELAPNAELIRSWKEGQDVGVAKDQVATFLARHGPA
;
A
#
# COMPACT_ATOMS: atom_id res chain seq x y z
N MET A 1 -3.34 -0.39 5.53
CA MET A 1 -2.56 -0.99 6.66
C MET A 1 -2.41 -0.01 7.82
N GLY A 2 -1.89 1.20 7.65
CA GLY A 2 -1.70 2.15 8.75
C GLY A 2 -2.97 2.51 9.55
N LEU A 3 -4.15 2.55 8.91
CA LEU A 3 -5.40 2.75 9.63
C LEU A 3 -5.73 1.58 10.57
N ILE A 4 -5.48 0.34 10.13
CA ILE A 4 -5.67 -0.86 10.97
C ILE A 4 -4.72 -0.81 12.17
N GLN A 5 -3.47 -0.40 11.96
CA GLN A 5 -2.47 -0.23 13.03
C GLN A 5 -2.87 0.86 14.03
N ALA A 6 -3.34 2.01 13.52
CA ALA A 6 -3.70 3.16 14.36
C ALA A 6 -5.02 2.97 15.14
N ALA A 7 -5.93 2.13 14.63
CA ALA A 7 -7.25 1.91 15.22
C ALA A 7 -7.64 0.42 15.19
N PRO A 8 -6.95 -0.43 15.97
CA PRO A 8 -7.24 -1.86 16.04
C PRO A 8 -8.70 -2.12 16.42
N GLY A 9 -9.34 -3.07 15.76
CA GLY A 9 -10.74 -3.44 16.02
C GLY A 9 -11.80 -2.49 15.42
N ARG A 10 -11.39 -1.36 14.83
CA ARG A 10 -12.33 -0.48 14.11
C ARG A 10 -12.45 -0.81 12.63
N VAL A 11 -11.51 -1.54 12.08
CA VAL A 11 -11.52 -2.01 10.69
C VAL A 11 -11.86 -3.50 10.73
N VAL A 12 -13.06 -3.84 10.33
CA VAL A 12 -13.57 -5.24 10.38
C VAL A 12 -13.02 -6.10 9.23
N SER A 13 -12.72 -5.48 8.09
CA SER A 13 -12.04 -6.09 6.93
C SER A 13 -11.46 -4.99 6.04
N ALA A 14 -10.52 -5.32 5.16
CA ALA A 14 -9.96 -4.35 4.23
C ALA A 14 -9.67 -4.94 2.86
N VAL A 15 -9.94 -4.17 1.81
CA VAL A 15 -9.51 -4.45 0.45
C VAL A 15 -8.32 -3.56 0.14
N LEU A 16 -7.18 -4.18 -0.11
CA LEU A 16 -5.93 -3.51 -0.45
C LEU A 16 -5.76 -3.50 -1.97
N LEU A 17 -5.98 -2.35 -2.56
CA LEU A 17 -5.87 -2.16 -3.99
C LEU A 17 -4.44 -1.74 -4.33
N GLN A 18 -3.67 -2.64 -4.95
CA GLN A 18 -2.30 -2.38 -5.37
C GLN A 18 -1.44 -1.82 -4.22
N PRO A 19 -1.12 -2.61 -3.20
CA PRO A 19 -0.25 -2.11 -2.13
C PRO A 19 1.03 -1.52 -2.69
N ILE A 20 1.33 -0.29 -2.28
CA ILE A 20 2.56 0.40 -2.62
C ILE A 20 3.67 -0.07 -1.67
N GLY A 21 4.85 -0.34 -2.19
CA GLY A 21 5.97 -0.81 -1.37
C GLY A 21 7.29 -0.82 -2.11
N LEU A 22 8.35 -1.21 -1.41
CA LEU A 22 9.72 -1.19 -1.89
C LEU A 22 10.15 -2.58 -2.38
N ASP A 23 10.59 -2.62 -3.65
CA ASP A 23 11.20 -3.78 -4.30
C ASP A 23 12.16 -3.30 -5.41
N ASN A 24 13.37 -2.94 -5.06
CA ASN A 24 14.38 -2.37 -5.96
C ASN A 24 13.95 -1.08 -6.72
N ASN A 25 12.83 -0.47 -6.34
CA ASN A 25 12.21 0.69 -6.97
C ASN A 25 12.43 2.00 -6.19
N ARG A 26 13.19 2.01 -5.08
CA ARG A 26 13.48 3.21 -4.28
C ARG A 26 14.01 4.37 -5.10
N PRO A 27 14.93 4.20 -6.08
CA PRO A 27 15.40 5.32 -6.90
C PRO A 27 14.27 6.02 -7.67
N ALA A 28 13.25 5.29 -8.12
CA ALA A 28 12.10 5.88 -8.80
C ALA A 28 11.22 6.69 -7.84
N PHE A 29 11.03 6.22 -6.60
CA PHE A 29 10.33 7.00 -5.57
C PHE A 29 11.09 8.28 -5.20
N TYR A 30 12.41 8.21 -5.08
CA TYR A 30 13.23 9.39 -4.81
C TYR A 30 13.12 10.41 -5.95
N GLN A 31 13.25 9.97 -7.19
CA GLN A 31 13.14 10.87 -8.35
C GLN A 31 11.75 11.52 -8.42
N MET A 32 10.70 10.76 -8.19
CA MET A 32 9.32 11.28 -8.14
C MET A 32 9.17 12.32 -7.02
N PHE A 33 9.65 12.00 -5.82
CA PHE A 33 9.58 12.89 -4.66
C PHE A 33 10.37 14.18 -4.88
N ASP A 34 11.60 14.07 -5.37
CA ASP A 34 12.47 15.22 -5.59
C ASP A 34 11.87 16.18 -6.62
N GLY A 35 11.30 15.66 -7.72
CA GLY A 35 10.60 16.49 -8.71
C GLY A 35 9.36 17.19 -8.13
N TRP A 36 8.57 16.49 -7.32
CA TRP A 36 7.43 17.07 -6.62
C TRP A 36 7.85 18.12 -5.57
N ALA A 37 8.90 17.85 -4.80
CA ALA A 37 9.44 18.77 -3.82
C ALA A 37 9.98 20.06 -4.47
N ASP A 38 10.66 19.95 -5.61
CA ASP A 38 11.17 21.09 -6.37
C ASP A 38 10.03 21.97 -6.89
N GLU A 39 8.96 21.38 -7.39
CA GLU A 39 7.77 22.14 -7.80
C GLU A 39 7.13 22.89 -6.62
N LEU A 40 6.99 22.25 -5.47
CA LEU A 40 6.41 22.87 -4.28
C LEU A 40 7.30 23.98 -3.70
N ARG A 41 8.62 23.82 -3.69
CA ARG A 41 9.57 24.88 -3.30
C ARG A 41 9.43 26.10 -4.19
N ALA A 42 9.28 25.88 -5.50
CA ALA A 42 9.16 26.97 -6.45
C ALA A 42 7.82 27.73 -6.37
N THR A 43 6.79 27.12 -5.80
CA THR A 43 5.41 27.64 -5.86
C THR A 43 4.82 27.94 -4.48
N SER A 44 4.42 26.92 -3.76
CA SER A 44 3.57 27.05 -2.58
C SER A 44 4.28 26.90 -1.23
N HIS A 45 5.49 26.32 -1.22
CA HIS A 45 6.24 26.00 0.01
C HIS A 45 7.69 26.50 0.00
N PRO A 46 7.97 27.77 -0.38
CA PRO A 46 9.35 28.27 -0.53
C PRO A 46 10.09 28.41 0.82
N ALA A 47 9.37 28.38 1.93
CA ALA A 47 9.95 28.55 3.28
C ALA A 47 10.32 27.23 3.96
N VAL A 48 9.99 26.07 3.35
CA VAL A 48 10.33 24.77 3.92
C VAL A 48 11.82 24.47 3.70
N ALA A 49 12.54 24.16 4.78
CA ALA A 49 13.97 23.91 4.73
C ALA A 49 14.31 22.59 4.00
N ASP A 50 15.49 22.52 3.39
CA ASP A 50 15.95 21.34 2.67
C ASP A 50 16.07 20.10 3.56
N GLU A 51 16.42 20.30 4.84
CA GLU A 51 16.45 19.22 5.82
C GLU A 51 15.07 18.63 6.08
N ASP A 52 14.00 19.43 6.05
CA ASP A 52 12.61 18.94 6.23
C ASP A 52 12.16 18.12 5.03
N TRP A 53 12.49 18.54 3.81
CA TRP A 53 12.26 17.76 2.61
C TRP A 53 13.01 16.42 2.63
N SER A 54 14.30 16.47 2.97
CA SER A 54 15.14 15.27 3.08
C SER A 54 14.63 14.30 4.12
N ARG A 55 14.24 14.80 5.31
CA ARG A 55 13.65 13.98 6.39
C ARG A 55 12.32 13.36 5.96
N PHE A 56 11.46 14.11 5.27
CA PHE A 56 10.20 13.59 4.77
C PHE A 56 10.42 12.46 3.76
N ARG A 57 11.33 12.65 2.79
CA ARG A 57 11.70 11.61 1.83
C ARG A 57 12.20 10.34 2.52
N SER A 58 13.13 10.48 3.46
CA SER A 58 13.69 9.35 4.20
C SER A 58 12.62 8.62 5.01
N ASN A 59 11.77 9.35 5.71
CA ASN A 59 10.68 8.75 6.48
C ASN A 59 9.70 7.94 5.61
N MET A 60 9.49 8.34 4.36
CA MET A 60 8.60 7.63 3.45
C MET A 60 9.26 6.43 2.76
N TYR A 61 10.53 6.56 2.33
CA TYR A 61 11.09 5.63 1.35
C TYR A 61 12.37 4.89 1.78
N ASP A 62 12.90 5.12 2.99
CA ASP A 62 14.10 4.43 3.45
C ASP A 62 13.82 3.07 4.10
N GLY A 63 12.55 2.71 4.27
CA GLY A 63 12.14 1.37 4.66
C GLY A 63 12.47 0.30 3.61
N ASP A 64 12.07 -0.93 3.86
CA ASP A 64 12.35 -2.07 2.98
C ASP A 64 11.10 -2.91 2.64
N PHE A 65 9.91 -2.37 2.94
CA PHE A 65 8.63 -3.05 2.74
C PHE A 65 7.53 -2.05 2.39
N LEU A 66 6.47 -1.98 3.18
CA LEU A 66 5.41 -0.97 3.05
C LEU A 66 5.86 0.34 3.70
N PHE A 67 5.27 1.48 3.28
CA PHE A 67 5.72 2.79 3.75
C PHE A 67 5.38 3.09 5.22
N ASN A 68 4.35 2.48 5.76
CA ASN A 68 3.80 2.86 7.06
C ASN A 68 3.57 1.71 8.03
N VAL A 69 3.90 0.50 7.66
CA VAL A 69 3.85 -0.67 8.54
C VAL A 69 4.97 -1.64 8.18
N ASP A 70 5.49 -2.34 9.17
CA ASP A 70 6.52 -3.37 8.99
C ASP A 70 5.91 -4.78 8.80
N ARG A 71 6.79 -5.74 8.55
CA ARG A 71 6.41 -7.16 8.36
C ARG A 71 5.83 -7.79 9.61
N ASP A 72 6.29 -7.39 10.79
CA ASP A 72 5.83 -7.96 12.05
C ASP A 72 4.40 -7.53 12.34
N PHE A 73 4.06 -6.28 12.05
CA PHE A 73 2.66 -5.83 12.09
C PHE A 73 1.79 -6.63 11.11
N VAL A 74 2.25 -6.87 9.88
CA VAL A 74 1.45 -7.62 8.89
C VAL A 74 1.26 -9.07 9.32
N ARG A 75 2.27 -9.73 9.90
CA ARG A 75 2.15 -11.09 10.47
C ARG A 75 1.16 -11.18 11.62
N ALA A 76 1.06 -10.13 12.41
CA ALA A 76 0.15 -10.06 13.56
C ALA A 76 -1.25 -9.53 13.20
N CYS A 77 -1.48 -9.13 11.94
CA CYS A 77 -2.72 -8.52 11.50
C CYS A 77 -3.81 -9.56 11.28
N GLU A 78 -4.69 -9.72 12.24
CA GLU A 78 -5.82 -10.66 12.16
C GLU A 78 -7.02 -10.12 11.36
N THR A 79 -7.04 -8.83 11.01
CA THR A 79 -8.07 -8.24 10.16
C THR A 79 -8.09 -8.95 8.80
N PRO A 80 -9.24 -9.48 8.35
CA PRO A 80 -9.36 -10.08 7.02
C PRO A 80 -8.96 -9.10 5.92
N LEU A 81 -8.07 -9.53 5.03
CA LEU A 81 -7.53 -8.73 3.93
C LEU A 81 -7.85 -9.39 2.58
N LEU A 82 -8.33 -8.60 1.63
CA LEU A 82 -8.35 -8.98 0.21
C LEU A 82 -7.33 -8.10 -0.52
N VAL A 83 -6.28 -8.72 -1.05
CA VAL A 83 -5.21 -8.03 -1.76
C VAL A 83 -5.41 -8.17 -3.26
N LEU A 84 -5.61 -7.06 -3.97
CA LEU A 84 -5.59 -6.98 -5.42
C LEU A 84 -4.18 -6.59 -5.88
N ALA A 85 -3.50 -7.50 -6.56
CA ALA A 85 -2.08 -7.36 -6.87
C ALA A 85 -1.77 -6.14 -7.75
N GLY A 86 -0.69 -5.45 -7.41
CA GLY A 86 -0.04 -4.48 -8.30
C GLY A 86 0.69 -5.17 -9.45
N ASN A 87 1.01 -4.40 -10.50
CA ASN A 87 1.76 -4.91 -11.65
C ASN A 87 2.60 -3.83 -12.33
N ASP A 88 2.97 -2.78 -11.60
CA ASP A 88 3.77 -1.67 -12.11
C ASP A 88 4.95 -1.34 -11.18
N LEU A 89 5.75 -0.35 -11.58
CA LEU A 89 6.97 0.03 -10.89
C LEU A 89 6.72 0.48 -9.43
N TYR A 90 5.62 1.18 -9.17
CA TYR A 90 5.29 1.72 -7.84
C TYR A 90 4.47 0.74 -6.98
N HIS A 91 3.83 -0.22 -7.65
CA HIS A 91 3.00 -1.25 -7.04
C HIS A 91 3.52 -2.64 -7.44
N PRO A 92 4.70 -3.05 -6.95
CA PRO A 92 5.30 -4.32 -7.35
C PRO A 92 4.41 -5.50 -6.99
N PRO A 93 4.29 -6.50 -7.88
CA PRO A 93 3.53 -7.72 -7.56
C PRO A 93 4.14 -8.53 -6.41
N SER A 94 5.44 -8.38 -6.16
CA SER A 94 6.14 -8.96 -5.00
C SER A 94 5.61 -8.42 -3.68
N THR A 95 5.41 -7.10 -3.55
CA THR A 95 4.82 -6.48 -2.37
C THR A 95 3.43 -7.04 -2.07
N SER A 96 2.58 -7.17 -3.10
CA SER A 96 1.24 -7.73 -2.94
C SER A 96 1.25 -9.18 -2.49
N ARG A 97 2.16 -9.99 -3.06
CA ARG A 97 2.34 -11.40 -2.64
C ARG A 97 2.84 -11.49 -1.22
N GLU A 98 3.87 -10.72 -0.87
CA GLU A 98 4.44 -10.75 0.48
C GLU A 98 3.41 -10.34 1.55
N VAL A 99 2.59 -9.32 1.30
CA VAL A 99 1.49 -8.96 2.20
C VAL A 99 0.52 -10.11 2.39
N ALA A 100 0.11 -10.78 1.29
CA ALA A 100 -0.83 -11.88 1.37
C ALA A 100 -0.24 -13.14 2.01
N GLU A 101 1.07 -13.37 1.89
CA GLU A 101 1.77 -14.50 2.51
C GLU A 101 2.02 -14.29 4.00
N LEU A 102 2.23 -13.03 4.42
CA LEU A 102 2.49 -12.70 5.82
C LEU A 102 1.23 -12.62 6.67
N ALA A 103 0.17 -12.01 6.12
CA ALA A 103 -1.07 -11.80 6.87
C ALA A 103 -1.87 -13.12 7.03
N PRO A 104 -2.25 -13.52 8.25
CA PRO A 104 -2.87 -14.83 8.52
C PRO A 104 -4.24 -15.00 7.85
N ASN A 105 -4.96 -13.91 7.60
CA ASN A 105 -6.32 -13.92 7.05
C ASN A 105 -6.39 -13.14 5.73
N ALA A 106 -5.44 -13.39 4.80
CA ALA A 106 -5.39 -12.70 3.54
C ALA A 106 -5.76 -13.60 2.35
N GLU A 107 -6.47 -13.01 1.39
CA GLU A 107 -6.75 -13.56 0.07
C GLU A 107 -6.05 -12.69 -0.99
N LEU A 108 -5.55 -13.29 -2.09
CA LEU A 108 -4.84 -12.59 -3.16
C LEU A 108 -5.52 -12.78 -4.51
N ILE A 109 -5.90 -11.68 -5.14
CA ILE A 109 -6.33 -11.64 -6.55
C ILE A 109 -5.15 -11.16 -7.39
N ARG A 110 -4.61 -12.02 -8.25
CA ARG A 110 -3.40 -11.75 -9.04
C ARG A 110 -3.68 -10.98 -10.31
N SER A 111 -4.80 -11.27 -10.97
CA SER A 111 -5.22 -10.66 -12.24
C SER A 111 -6.60 -10.04 -12.07
N TRP A 112 -6.76 -8.75 -12.36
CA TRP A 112 -8.01 -8.05 -12.09
C TRP A 112 -8.20 -6.75 -12.89
N LYS A 113 -7.16 -6.29 -13.61
CA LYS A 113 -7.18 -4.95 -14.25
C LYS A 113 -7.72 -4.96 -15.66
N GLU A 114 -7.81 -6.13 -16.34
CA GLU A 114 -8.05 -6.20 -17.76
C GLU A 114 -9.19 -7.15 -18.12
N GLY A 115 -9.90 -6.82 -19.21
CA GLY A 115 -10.89 -7.70 -19.83
C GLY A 115 -11.95 -8.23 -18.87
N GLN A 116 -12.15 -9.54 -18.89
CA GLN A 116 -13.13 -10.24 -18.04
C GLN A 116 -12.74 -10.26 -16.56
N ASP A 117 -11.46 -10.14 -16.25
CA ASP A 117 -10.95 -10.18 -14.86
C ASP A 117 -11.50 -9.04 -14.02
N VAL A 118 -11.80 -7.89 -14.64
CA VAL A 118 -12.40 -6.74 -13.94
C VAL A 118 -13.77 -7.10 -13.33
N GLY A 119 -14.62 -7.81 -14.08
CA GLY A 119 -15.93 -8.26 -13.61
C GLY A 119 -15.78 -9.27 -12.47
N VAL A 120 -14.94 -10.27 -12.68
CA VAL A 120 -14.65 -11.31 -11.68
C VAL A 120 -14.12 -10.69 -10.39
N ALA A 121 -13.17 -9.76 -10.47
CA ALA A 121 -12.62 -9.09 -9.30
C ALA A 121 -13.66 -8.27 -8.53
N LYS A 122 -14.57 -7.57 -9.23
CA LYS A 122 -15.68 -6.86 -8.58
C LYS A 122 -16.57 -7.80 -7.77
N ASP A 123 -16.93 -8.95 -8.34
CA ASP A 123 -17.77 -9.94 -7.66
C ASP A 123 -17.04 -10.57 -6.46
N GLN A 124 -15.73 -10.81 -6.59
CA GLN A 124 -14.90 -11.29 -5.47
C GLN A 124 -14.80 -10.27 -4.34
N VAL A 125 -14.61 -8.99 -4.67
CA VAL A 125 -14.60 -7.89 -3.67
C VAL A 125 -15.95 -7.80 -2.97
N ALA A 126 -17.06 -7.82 -3.71
CA ALA A 126 -18.40 -7.78 -3.13
C ALA A 126 -18.64 -8.97 -2.20
N THR A 127 -18.26 -10.17 -2.62
CA THR A 127 -18.38 -11.40 -1.83
C THR A 127 -17.53 -11.34 -0.55
N PHE A 128 -16.29 -10.86 -0.66
CA PHE A 128 -15.40 -10.69 0.48
C PHE A 128 -15.97 -9.70 1.51
N LEU A 129 -16.43 -8.53 1.06
CA LEU A 129 -17.01 -7.52 1.93
C LEU A 129 -18.32 -8.00 2.58
N ALA A 130 -19.15 -8.75 1.86
CA ALA A 130 -20.36 -9.34 2.42
C ALA A 130 -20.06 -10.40 3.50
N ARG A 131 -18.98 -11.19 3.33
CA ARG A 131 -18.55 -12.22 4.30
C ARG A 131 -17.96 -11.62 5.57
N HIS A 132 -17.27 -10.50 5.47
CA HIS A 132 -16.51 -9.88 6.56
C HIS A 132 -17.06 -8.51 7.00
N GLY A 133 -18.14 -8.03 6.41
CA GLY A 133 -18.81 -6.79 6.81
C GLY A 133 -19.58 -6.93 8.13
N PRO A 134 -19.98 -5.82 8.73
CA PRO A 134 -20.88 -5.87 9.88
C PRO A 134 -22.22 -6.45 9.47
N ALA A 135 -22.79 -7.28 10.35
CA ALA A 135 -24.13 -7.82 10.18
C ALA A 135 -25.21 -6.73 10.25
#